data_b792681946d78aaeeabca1ebd9926ac2
#
_entry.id   b792681946d78aaeeabca1ebd9926ac2
#
_cell.length_a   1.000
_cell.length_b   1.000
_cell.length_c   1.000
_cell.angle_alpha   90.00
_cell.angle_beta   90.00
_cell.angle_gamma   90.00
#
_symmetry.space_group_name_H-M   'P 1'
#
loop_
_entity.id
_entity.type
_entity.pdbx_description
1 polymer ?
#
loop_
_entity_poly.entity_id
_entity_poly.type
_entity_poly.pdbx_seq_one_letter_code
_entity_poly.pdbx_strand_id
1 'polypeptide(L)'
;MNIRLLSVLLIAGILAGPACAATKQARTVERLGFLKDLYPKMVEGDEHAGESLLTYKNPRVAQIPPNTYKKFMLDPVLLFRGAHSKMDGISQPQAQLMADTFYALIYQEVSKDYEMVDKPGPDTLRAQVAITHLEESWPMLDVVSTIPAPMNAFAVGSMLKNVATGKPAFKGEAVIEAKVTDSQTGEVLRAGVDRRVGGKKLSAESFNSWADVYESLRYWAENGRYQLCKARHAPDCPKPRA
;
A
#
# COMPACT_ATOMS: atom_id res chain seq x y z
N MET A 1 49.31 20.96 -44.54
CA MET A 1 48.17 20.06 -44.69
C MET A 1 47.59 19.80 -43.29
N ASN A 2 46.61 20.62 -42.92
CA ASN A 2 46.08 20.70 -41.54
C ASN A 2 44.88 19.77 -41.36
N ILE A 3 45.03 18.74 -40.55
CA ILE A 3 43.92 17.83 -40.16
C ILE A 3 43.33 18.38 -38.90
N ARG A 4 42.10 18.93 -38.98
CA ARG A 4 41.29 19.34 -37.83
C ARG A 4 40.59 18.11 -37.24
N LEU A 5 40.96 17.75 -36.02
CA LEU A 5 40.21 16.77 -35.21
C LEU A 5 38.89 17.42 -34.76
N LEU A 6 37.74 16.88 -35.22
CA LEU A 6 36.44 17.16 -34.68
C LEU A 6 36.22 16.30 -33.42
N SER A 7 36.20 16.96 -32.28
CA SER A 7 35.80 16.31 -31.00
C SER A 7 34.25 16.24 -30.95
N VAL A 8 33.74 15.01 -31.09
CA VAL A 8 32.31 14.74 -30.88
C VAL A 8 32.05 14.63 -29.37
N LEU A 9 31.42 15.64 -28.79
CA LEU A 9 30.89 15.60 -27.42
C LEU A 9 29.62 14.72 -27.40
N LEU A 10 29.73 13.52 -26.86
CA LEU A 10 28.59 12.67 -26.52
C LEU A 10 27.93 13.25 -25.26
N ILE A 11 26.81 13.96 -25.43
CA ILE A 11 25.93 14.36 -24.35
C ILE A 11 25.11 13.11 -23.97
N ALA A 12 25.54 12.41 -22.93
CA ALA A 12 24.74 11.38 -22.28
C ALA A 12 23.57 12.06 -21.56
N GLY A 13 22.43 12.13 -22.24
CA GLY A 13 21.17 12.56 -21.65
C GLY A 13 20.77 11.56 -20.57
N ILE A 14 20.91 11.94 -19.30
CA ILE A 14 20.33 11.22 -18.16
C ILE A 14 18.82 11.40 -18.30
N LEU A 15 18.13 10.37 -18.81
CA LEU A 15 16.68 10.24 -18.72
C LEU A 15 16.33 10.00 -17.23
N ALA A 16 16.24 11.09 -16.47
CA ALA A 16 15.57 11.06 -15.17
C ALA A 16 14.09 10.78 -15.46
N GLY A 17 13.69 9.50 -15.40
CA GLY A 17 12.29 9.12 -15.41
C GLY A 17 11.52 9.87 -14.31
N PRO A 18 10.23 10.18 -14.50
CA PRO A 18 9.43 10.82 -13.47
C PRO A 18 9.43 9.88 -12.25
N ALA A 19 10.13 10.28 -11.21
CA ALA A 19 10.08 9.60 -9.94
C ALA A 19 8.68 9.82 -9.38
N CYS A 20 7.78 8.84 -9.45
CA CYS A 20 6.46 8.90 -8.86
C CYS A 20 6.53 9.27 -7.38
N ALA A 21 5.59 10.10 -6.91
CA ALA A 21 5.53 10.49 -5.50
C ALA A 21 5.17 9.26 -4.67
N ALA A 22 6.15 8.75 -3.95
CA ALA A 22 5.96 7.61 -3.10
C ALA A 22 4.93 7.92 -2.01
N THR A 23 3.96 7.01 -1.81
CA THR A 23 3.18 7.00 -0.58
C THR A 23 4.09 6.56 0.58
N LYS A 24 3.80 7.00 1.78
CA LYS A 24 4.55 6.59 2.96
C LYS A 24 3.65 5.94 3.99
N GLN A 25 4.21 5.03 4.76
CA GLN A 25 3.53 4.47 5.91
C GLN A 25 3.30 5.57 6.95
N ALA A 26 2.11 5.59 7.55
CA ALA A 26 1.81 6.49 8.67
C ALA A 26 2.53 6.01 9.95
N ARG A 27 2.53 6.82 10.99
CA ARG A 27 3.15 6.44 12.28
C ARG A 27 2.24 5.60 13.16
N THR A 28 0.93 5.72 12.96
CA THR A 28 -0.08 5.06 13.77
C THR A 28 -1.24 4.60 12.91
N VAL A 29 -1.92 3.56 13.35
CA VAL A 29 -3.13 3.06 12.72
C VAL A 29 -4.19 2.71 13.77
N GLU A 30 -5.44 2.99 13.45
CA GLU A 30 -6.59 2.56 14.25
C GLU A 30 -6.97 1.12 13.89
N ARG A 31 -7.49 0.39 14.87
CA ARG A 31 -8.01 -0.98 14.70
C ARG A 31 -9.51 -0.87 14.42
N LEU A 32 -9.91 -1.07 13.16
CA LEU A 32 -11.25 -0.73 12.70
C LEU A 32 -12.23 -1.93 12.68
N GLY A 33 -11.77 -3.13 13.02
CA GLY A 33 -12.64 -4.24 13.40
C GLY A 33 -12.68 -5.43 12.47
N PHE A 34 -12.14 -5.38 11.26
CA PHE A 34 -12.11 -6.53 10.35
C PHE A 34 -11.28 -7.70 10.90
N LEU A 35 -10.17 -7.39 11.56
CA LEU A 35 -9.27 -8.36 12.18
C LEU A 35 -9.39 -8.43 13.71
N LYS A 36 -10.53 -8.06 14.27
CA LYS A 36 -10.74 -7.91 15.73
C LYS A 36 -10.19 -9.06 16.58
N ASP A 37 -10.36 -10.31 16.12
CA ASP A 37 -9.95 -11.50 16.86
C ASP A 37 -8.42 -11.73 16.82
N LEU A 38 -7.72 -11.02 15.94
CA LEU A 38 -6.27 -11.09 15.79
C LEU A 38 -5.53 -9.94 16.46
N TYR A 39 -6.18 -8.82 16.76
CA TYR A 39 -5.52 -7.65 17.36
C TYR A 39 -4.73 -7.95 18.64
N PRO A 40 -5.19 -8.81 19.55
CA PRO A 40 -4.42 -9.16 20.75
C PRO A 40 -3.10 -9.90 20.45
N LYS A 41 -3.00 -10.48 19.26
CA LYS A 41 -1.82 -11.26 18.80
C LYS A 41 -0.92 -10.48 17.87
N MET A 42 -1.30 -9.26 17.48
CA MET A 42 -0.52 -8.42 16.59
C MET A 42 0.56 -7.67 17.35
N VAL A 43 1.69 -7.49 16.69
CA VAL A 43 2.81 -6.67 17.14
C VAL A 43 3.10 -5.57 16.13
N GLU A 44 3.87 -4.56 16.51
CA GLU A 44 4.37 -3.56 15.58
C GLU A 44 5.26 -4.22 14.52
N GLY A 45 5.07 -3.81 13.27
CA GLY A 45 5.85 -4.30 12.15
C GLY A 45 7.09 -3.46 11.88
N ASP A 46 8.02 -4.03 11.14
CA ASP A 46 9.22 -3.35 10.67
C ASP A 46 8.98 -2.72 9.29
N GLU A 47 8.88 -1.39 9.24
CA GLU A 47 8.71 -0.62 7.99
C GLU A 47 9.87 -0.90 7.02
N HIS A 48 11.10 -1.05 7.50
CA HIS A 48 12.26 -1.32 6.63
C HIS A 48 12.21 -2.71 5.98
N ALA A 49 11.55 -3.65 6.65
CA ALA A 49 11.24 -4.97 6.07
C ALA A 49 10.00 -4.97 5.18
N GLY A 50 9.30 -3.84 5.04
CA GLY A 50 8.04 -3.71 4.29
C GLY A 50 6.86 -4.33 5.03
N GLU A 51 6.90 -4.41 6.36
CA GLU A 51 5.79 -4.95 7.13
C GLU A 51 4.70 -3.89 7.36
N SER A 52 3.46 -4.36 7.57
CA SER A 52 2.34 -3.51 7.97
C SER A 52 2.59 -2.91 9.36
N LEU A 53 1.97 -1.79 9.69
CA LEU A 53 2.10 -1.13 11.01
C LEU A 53 1.79 -2.07 12.18
N LEU A 54 0.75 -2.91 12.02
CA LEU A 54 0.50 -4.02 12.92
C LEU A 54 0.55 -5.31 12.12
N THR A 55 1.25 -6.31 12.63
CA THR A 55 1.44 -7.58 11.93
C THR A 55 1.22 -8.77 12.86
N TYR A 56 0.62 -9.81 12.30
CA TYR A 56 0.55 -11.15 12.91
C TYR A 56 1.23 -12.14 11.97
N LYS A 57 2.11 -12.94 12.54
CA LYS A 57 2.77 -14.08 11.85
C LYS A 57 2.52 -15.33 12.68
N ASN A 58 1.88 -16.31 12.08
CA ASN A 58 1.71 -17.60 12.73
C ASN A 58 3.09 -18.28 12.90
N PRO A 59 3.47 -18.71 14.11
CA PRO A 59 4.77 -19.38 14.33
C PRO A 59 4.99 -20.63 13.45
N ARG A 60 3.91 -21.31 13.04
CA ARG A 60 3.98 -22.46 12.15
C ARG A 60 4.47 -22.12 10.73
N VAL A 61 4.37 -20.88 10.30
CA VAL A 61 4.84 -20.48 8.96
C VAL A 61 6.31 -20.80 8.76
N ALA A 62 7.14 -20.70 9.82
CA ALA A 62 8.55 -21.06 9.75
C ALA A 62 8.82 -22.54 9.49
N GLN A 63 7.82 -23.41 9.72
CA GLN A 63 7.89 -24.86 9.53
C GLN A 63 7.30 -25.30 8.19
N ILE A 64 6.63 -24.40 7.46
CA ILE A 64 6.04 -24.69 6.16
C ILE A 64 7.18 -24.77 5.12
N PRO A 65 7.33 -25.91 4.43
CA PRO A 65 8.35 -26.02 3.39
C PRO A 65 8.18 -24.96 2.29
N PRO A 66 9.29 -24.45 1.73
CA PRO A 66 9.22 -23.57 0.56
C PRO A 66 8.40 -24.24 -0.56
N ASN A 67 7.64 -23.44 -1.29
CA ASN A 67 6.80 -23.90 -2.42
C ASN A 67 5.66 -24.86 -2.06
N THR A 68 5.28 -24.97 -0.77
CA THR A 68 4.07 -25.71 -0.36
C THR A 68 2.83 -25.13 -1.04
N TYR A 69 2.70 -23.81 -1.08
CA TYR A 69 1.58 -23.14 -1.73
C TYR A 69 1.96 -22.70 -3.15
N LYS A 70 1.19 -23.14 -4.13
CA LYS A 70 1.34 -22.83 -5.56
C LYS A 70 0.16 -22.06 -6.13
N LYS A 71 -0.97 -22.13 -5.44
CA LYS A 71 -2.24 -21.52 -5.85
C LYS A 71 -2.64 -20.40 -4.89
N PHE A 72 -3.39 -19.47 -5.42
CA PHE A 72 -3.86 -18.33 -4.65
C PHE A 72 -5.32 -18.03 -4.97
N MET A 73 -6.13 -17.94 -3.93
CA MET A 73 -7.51 -17.52 -3.98
C MET A 73 -7.60 -16.12 -3.40
N LEU A 74 -8.12 -15.19 -4.16
CA LEU A 74 -8.36 -13.82 -3.71
C LEU A 74 -9.87 -13.58 -3.57
N ASP A 75 -10.32 -13.36 -2.35
CA ASP A 75 -11.70 -12.93 -2.12
C ASP A 75 -11.91 -11.50 -2.66
N PRO A 76 -13.15 -11.11 -3.03
CA PRO A 76 -13.44 -9.72 -3.34
C PRO A 76 -13.00 -8.79 -2.21
N VAL A 77 -12.41 -7.64 -2.56
CA VAL A 77 -12.00 -6.64 -1.58
C VAL A 77 -13.24 -6.03 -0.93
N LEU A 78 -13.29 -6.07 0.39
CA LEU A 78 -14.43 -5.59 1.17
C LEU A 78 -14.28 -4.10 1.48
N LEU A 79 -15.39 -3.37 1.44
CA LEU A 79 -15.52 -2.06 2.04
C LEU A 79 -16.06 -2.25 3.46
N PHE A 80 -15.18 -2.25 4.44
CA PHE A 80 -15.54 -2.52 5.81
C PHE A 80 -15.88 -1.22 6.55
N ARG A 81 -17.17 -1.00 6.80
CA ARG A 81 -17.68 0.15 7.54
C ARG A 81 -17.92 -0.24 9.00
N GLY A 82 -16.85 -0.27 9.81
CA GLY A 82 -16.93 -0.45 11.25
C GLY A 82 -17.36 0.84 11.97
N ALA A 83 -17.60 0.75 13.28
CA ALA A 83 -18.08 1.87 14.11
C ALA A 83 -17.16 3.11 14.11
N HIS A 84 -15.89 2.97 13.71
CA HIS A 84 -14.91 4.04 13.64
C HIS A 84 -14.41 4.30 12.21
N SER A 85 -15.05 3.73 11.21
CA SER A 85 -14.69 3.97 9.80
C SER A 85 -14.96 5.44 9.43
N LYS A 86 -14.04 6.07 8.74
CA LYS A 86 -14.17 7.45 8.24
C LYS A 86 -14.41 7.47 6.72
N MET A 87 -15.30 6.60 6.24
CA MET A 87 -15.70 6.57 4.83
C MET A 87 -17.01 7.31 4.55
N ASP A 88 -17.57 8.03 5.54
CA ASP A 88 -18.89 8.66 5.44
C ASP A 88 -18.94 9.81 4.42
N GLY A 89 -17.80 10.43 4.12
CA GLY A 89 -17.69 11.49 3.09
C GLY A 89 -17.54 10.97 1.65
N ILE A 90 -17.43 9.65 1.45
CA ILE A 90 -17.15 9.06 0.15
C ILE A 90 -18.38 8.38 -0.40
N SER A 91 -18.74 8.70 -1.65
CA SER A 91 -19.87 8.06 -2.32
C SER A 91 -19.63 6.55 -2.49
N GLN A 92 -20.69 5.75 -2.40
CA GLN A 92 -20.60 4.30 -2.56
C GLN A 92 -19.97 3.88 -3.89
N PRO A 93 -20.30 4.51 -5.05
CA PRO A 93 -19.63 4.17 -6.31
C PRO A 93 -18.12 4.44 -6.32
N GLN A 94 -17.67 5.54 -5.69
CA GLN A 94 -16.23 5.85 -5.59
C GLN A 94 -15.49 4.84 -4.70
N ALA A 95 -16.06 4.51 -3.54
CA ALA A 95 -15.48 3.51 -2.66
C ALA A 95 -15.41 2.14 -3.34
N GLN A 96 -16.48 1.74 -4.07
CA GLN A 96 -16.51 0.49 -4.82
C GLN A 96 -15.45 0.47 -5.92
N LEU A 97 -15.29 1.57 -6.66
CA LEU A 97 -14.24 1.68 -7.67
C LEU A 97 -12.85 1.46 -7.06
N MET A 98 -12.59 1.97 -5.86
CA MET A 98 -11.30 1.75 -5.17
C MET A 98 -11.13 0.28 -4.75
N ALA A 99 -12.19 -0.38 -4.28
CA ALA A 99 -12.15 -1.80 -3.93
C ALA A 99 -11.88 -2.69 -5.17
N ASP A 100 -12.58 -2.42 -6.27
CA ASP A 100 -12.41 -3.16 -7.53
C ASP A 100 -11.02 -2.92 -8.13
N THR A 101 -10.53 -1.68 -8.06
CA THR A 101 -9.17 -1.32 -8.47
C THR A 101 -8.13 -2.07 -7.63
N PHE A 102 -8.31 -2.13 -6.32
CA PHE A 102 -7.37 -2.83 -5.45
C PHE A 102 -7.38 -4.34 -5.71
N TYR A 103 -8.55 -4.93 -5.89
CA TYR A 103 -8.67 -6.33 -6.31
C TYR A 103 -7.86 -6.60 -7.58
N ALA A 104 -8.05 -5.77 -8.62
CA ALA A 104 -7.36 -5.91 -9.90
C ALA A 104 -5.83 -5.78 -9.75
N LEU A 105 -5.34 -4.83 -8.95
CA LEU A 105 -3.92 -4.65 -8.67
C LEU A 105 -3.32 -5.85 -7.94
N ILE A 106 -3.98 -6.38 -6.90
CA ILE A 106 -3.53 -7.58 -6.18
C ILE A 106 -3.51 -8.78 -7.13
N TYR A 107 -4.59 -9.00 -7.89
CA TYR A 107 -4.68 -10.09 -8.85
C TYR A 107 -3.53 -10.03 -9.87
N GLN A 108 -3.29 -8.86 -10.46
CA GLN A 108 -2.22 -8.64 -11.43
C GLN A 108 -0.83 -8.92 -10.85
N GLU A 109 -0.59 -8.55 -9.61
CA GLU A 109 0.72 -8.77 -8.98
C GLU A 109 0.92 -10.23 -8.57
N VAL A 110 -0.07 -10.86 -7.94
CA VAL A 110 0.05 -12.20 -7.40
C VAL A 110 0.03 -13.28 -8.51
N SER A 111 -0.72 -13.06 -9.59
CA SER A 111 -0.77 -13.98 -10.74
C SER A 111 0.56 -14.15 -11.47
N LYS A 112 1.55 -13.29 -11.21
CA LYS A 112 2.91 -13.46 -11.75
C LYS A 112 3.66 -14.65 -11.12
N ASP A 113 3.25 -15.07 -9.91
CA ASP A 113 3.96 -16.06 -9.10
C ASP A 113 3.10 -17.26 -8.65
N TYR A 114 1.77 -17.13 -8.74
CA TYR A 114 0.80 -18.12 -8.32
C TYR A 114 -0.25 -18.39 -9.38
N GLU A 115 -0.72 -19.64 -9.46
CA GLU A 115 -1.94 -19.98 -10.19
C GLU A 115 -3.15 -19.40 -9.43
N MET A 116 -3.91 -18.51 -10.09
CA MET A 116 -5.11 -17.94 -9.48
C MET A 116 -6.28 -18.91 -9.60
N VAL A 117 -6.95 -19.15 -8.48
CA VAL A 117 -8.09 -20.07 -8.40
C VAL A 117 -9.27 -19.40 -7.68
N ASP A 118 -10.48 -19.88 -7.97
CA ASP A 118 -11.73 -19.36 -7.42
C ASP A 118 -12.33 -20.23 -6.30
N LYS A 119 -11.68 -21.37 -5.99
CA LYS A 119 -12.15 -22.34 -4.98
C LYS A 119 -11.04 -22.73 -4.03
N PRO A 120 -11.37 -23.00 -2.75
CA PRO A 120 -10.43 -23.59 -1.82
C PRO A 120 -9.93 -24.96 -2.31
N GLY A 121 -8.68 -25.25 -2.03
CA GLY A 121 -8.07 -26.51 -2.43
C GLY A 121 -6.72 -26.76 -1.77
N PRO A 122 -6.11 -27.92 -2.01
CA PRO A 122 -4.76 -28.17 -1.55
C PRO A 122 -3.79 -27.17 -2.15
N ASP A 123 -2.68 -26.92 -1.47
CA ASP A 123 -1.62 -26.02 -1.90
C ASP A 123 -2.11 -24.57 -2.24
N THR A 124 -3.25 -24.14 -1.68
CA THR A 124 -3.89 -22.88 -1.99
C THR A 124 -3.88 -21.94 -0.80
N LEU A 125 -3.29 -20.76 -0.97
CA LEU A 125 -3.46 -19.64 -0.06
C LEU A 125 -4.77 -18.91 -0.37
N ARG A 126 -5.46 -18.43 0.66
CA ARG A 126 -6.62 -17.54 0.52
C ARG A 126 -6.33 -16.20 1.16
N ALA A 127 -6.50 -15.13 0.40
CA ALA A 127 -6.40 -13.77 0.91
C ALA A 127 -7.78 -13.11 1.06
N GLN A 128 -7.97 -12.46 2.19
CA GLN A 128 -9.11 -11.63 2.50
C GLN A 128 -8.61 -10.23 2.86
N VAL A 129 -9.10 -9.24 2.14
CA VAL A 129 -8.65 -7.85 2.25
C VAL A 129 -9.86 -6.95 2.44
N ALA A 130 -9.74 -6.03 3.38
CA ALA A 130 -10.75 -5.00 3.62
C ALA A 130 -10.11 -3.61 3.56
N ILE A 131 -10.74 -2.71 2.83
CA ILE A 131 -10.49 -1.29 2.95
C ILE A 131 -11.36 -0.80 4.12
N THR A 132 -10.72 -0.29 5.17
CA THR A 132 -11.38 0.10 6.42
C THR A 132 -11.46 1.62 6.58
N HIS A 133 -10.68 2.36 5.81
CA HIS A 133 -10.69 3.82 5.75
C HIS A 133 -10.21 4.31 4.40
N LEU A 134 -10.87 5.33 3.87
CA LEU A 134 -10.45 6.10 2.70
C LEU A 134 -10.66 7.59 2.97
N GLU A 135 -9.72 8.40 2.54
CA GLU A 135 -9.83 9.87 2.57
C GLU A 135 -9.17 10.41 1.30
N GLU A 136 -9.92 11.16 0.51
CA GLU A 136 -9.37 11.82 -0.68
C GLU A 136 -8.42 12.96 -0.31
N SER A 137 -7.52 13.33 -1.21
CA SER A 137 -6.66 14.49 -1.05
C SER A 137 -7.43 15.78 -1.38
N TRP A 138 -6.93 16.90 -0.83
CA TRP A 138 -7.40 18.24 -1.18
C TRP A 138 -6.25 18.98 -1.87
N PRO A 139 -6.06 18.79 -3.19
CA PRO A 139 -4.85 19.20 -3.90
C PRO A 139 -4.52 20.69 -3.77
N MET A 140 -5.52 21.55 -3.87
CA MET A 140 -5.30 23.00 -3.78
C MET A 140 -4.81 23.43 -2.40
N LEU A 141 -5.37 22.85 -1.33
CA LEU A 141 -4.94 23.16 0.04
C LEU A 141 -3.58 22.57 0.36
N ASP A 142 -3.22 21.45 -0.24
CA ASP A 142 -1.89 20.87 -0.11
C ASP A 142 -0.81 21.75 -0.75
N VAL A 143 -1.07 22.30 -1.93
CA VAL A 143 -0.18 23.28 -2.59
C VAL A 143 0.04 24.49 -1.70
N VAL A 144 -1.03 25.09 -1.15
CA VAL A 144 -0.93 26.25 -0.25
C VAL A 144 -0.15 25.91 1.02
N SER A 145 -0.34 24.70 1.59
CA SER A 145 0.35 24.28 2.81
C SER A 145 1.85 23.99 2.62
N THR A 146 2.29 23.77 1.38
CA THR A 146 3.70 23.48 1.03
C THR A 146 4.50 24.70 0.63
N ILE A 147 3.85 25.81 0.29
CA ILE A 147 4.53 27.07 -0.05
C ILE A 147 5.04 27.73 1.24
N PRO A 148 6.33 28.09 1.34
CA PRO A 148 6.84 28.88 2.46
C PRO A 148 6.21 30.27 2.42
N ALA A 149 5.14 30.47 3.15
CA ALA A 149 4.51 31.77 3.32
C ALA A 149 4.88 32.35 4.69
N PRO A 150 4.91 33.68 4.87
CA PRO A 150 4.94 34.25 6.20
C PRO A 150 3.77 33.68 6.99
N MET A 151 4.08 33.00 8.09
CA MET A 151 3.24 32.12 8.89
C MET A 151 1.78 32.51 8.91
N ASN A 152 0.98 31.80 8.12
CA ASN A 152 -0.46 31.85 8.22
C ASN A 152 -0.95 30.69 9.10
N ALA A 153 -2.14 30.80 9.64
CA ALA A 153 -2.73 29.79 10.54
C ALA A 153 -2.82 28.39 9.89
N PHE A 154 -2.92 28.31 8.55
CA PHE A 154 -2.93 27.08 7.77
C PHE A 154 -1.60 26.31 7.81
N ALA A 155 -0.48 27.03 7.65
CA ALA A 155 0.84 26.41 7.68
C ALA A 155 1.14 25.83 9.07
N VAL A 156 0.78 26.56 10.14
CA VAL A 156 0.94 26.09 11.53
C VAL A 156 0.05 24.88 11.80
N GLY A 157 -1.22 24.92 11.40
CA GLY A 157 -2.16 23.79 11.57
C GLY A 157 -1.70 22.53 10.86
N SER A 158 -1.17 22.66 9.62
CA SER A 158 -0.68 21.52 8.85
C SER A 158 0.60 20.93 9.44
N MET A 159 1.50 21.78 9.98
CA MET A 159 2.70 21.31 10.68
C MET A 159 2.36 20.53 11.95
N LEU A 160 1.46 21.05 12.78
CA LEU A 160 1.03 20.40 14.01
C LEU A 160 0.37 19.04 13.73
N LYS A 161 -0.52 18.96 12.74
CA LYS A 161 -1.14 17.70 12.32
C LYS A 161 -0.11 16.69 11.82
N ASN A 162 0.85 17.12 11.02
CA ASN A 162 1.91 16.24 10.52
C ASN A 162 2.80 15.69 11.65
N VAL A 163 3.11 16.51 12.66
CA VAL A 163 3.90 16.06 13.83
C VAL A 163 3.12 15.03 14.66
N ALA A 164 1.84 15.27 14.91
CA ALA A 164 1.02 14.41 15.77
C ALA A 164 0.66 13.08 15.11
N THR A 165 0.33 13.07 13.82
CA THR A 165 -0.24 11.89 13.13
C THR A 165 0.70 11.29 12.09
N GLY A 166 1.78 11.97 11.72
CA GLY A 166 2.64 11.60 10.60
C GLY A 166 2.00 11.82 9.22
N LYS A 167 0.79 12.39 9.18
CA LYS A 167 0.06 12.71 7.95
C LYS A 167 0.20 14.20 7.64
N PRO A 168 0.71 14.59 6.45
CA PRO A 168 0.59 15.96 5.98
C PRO A 168 -0.90 16.36 5.88
N ALA A 169 -1.22 17.60 6.26
CA ALA A 169 -2.59 18.08 6.08
C ALA A 169 -2.98 18.02 4.59
N PHE A 170 -4.25 17.72 4.33
CA PHE A 170 -4.85 17.70 2.98
C PHE A 170 -4.33 16.64 2.01
N LYS A 171 -3.58 15.65 2.48
CA LYS A 171 -3.17 14.47 1.71
C LYS A 171 -4.19 13.36 1.84
N GLY A 172 -4.41 12.64 0.74
CA GLY A 172 -5.22 11.44 0.74
C GLY A 172 -4.61 10.33 1.60
N GLU A 173 -5.43 9.49 2.16
CA GLU A 173 -4.98 8.33 2.90
C GLU A 173 -5.92 7.14 2.73
N ALA A 174 -5.37 5.96 2.99
CA ALA A 174 -6.13 4.74 3.06
C ALA A 174 -5.63 3.86 4.22
N VAL A 175 -6.53 3.06 4.76
CA VAL A 175 -6.23 1.99 5.74
C VAL A 175 -6.78 0.69 5.22
N ILE A 176 -5.97 -0.35 5.31
CA ILE A 176 -6.39 -1.72 4.99
C ILE A 176 -6.16 -2.64 6.18
N GLU A 177 -6.99 -3.66 6.25
CA GLU A 177 -6.81 -4.83 7.09
C GLU A 177 -6.85 -6.07 6.19
N ALA A 178 -5.84 -6.92 6.29
CA ALA A 178 -5.71 -8.08 5.42
C ALA A 178 -5.23 -9.30 6.19
N LYS A 179 -5.68 -10.48 5.76
CA LYS A 179 -5.16 -11.77 6.25
C LYS A 179 -5.00 -12.76 5.11
N VAL A 180 -4.02 -13.63 5.28
CA VAL A 180 -3.76 -14.78 4.40
C VAL A 180 -3.91 -16.06 5.23
N THR A 181 -4.69 -16.97 4.73
CA THR A 181 -4.99 -18.26 5.37
C THR A 181 -4.59 -19.42 4.46
N ASP A 182 -4.39 -20.57 5.05
CA ASP A 182 -4.54 -21.82 4.31
C ASP A 182 -6.01 -21.98 3.91
N SER A 183 -6.28 -22.22 2.63
CA SER A 183 -7.65 -22.18 2.11
C SER A 183 -8.52 -23.36 2.57
N GLN A 184 -7.91 -24.51 2.90
CA GLN A 184 -8.63 -25.71 3.33
C GLN A 184 -8.93 -25.68 4.83
N THR A 185 -7.95 -25.29 5.63
CA THR A 185 -8.08 -25.34 7.10
C THR A 185 -8.65 -24.05 7.67
N GLY A 186 -8.54 -22.93 6.95
CA GLY A 186 -8.87 -21.60 7.45
C GLY A 186 -7.85 -21.05 8.45
N GLU A 187 -6.75 -21.77 8.70
CA GLU A 187 -5.71 -21.31 9.62
C GLU A 187 -5.09 -20.00 9.13
N VAL A 188 -5.09 -18.99 9.98
CA VAL A 188 -4.45 -17.70 9.65
C VAL A 188 -2.95 -17.88 9.69
N LEU A 189 -2.30 -17.62 8.56
CA LEU A 189 -0.84 -17.69 8.42
C LEU A 189 -0.19 -16.33 8.65
N ARG A 190 -0.78 -15.28 8.10
CA ARG A 190 -0.35 -13.88 8.27
C ARG A 190 -1.54 -12.95 8.29
N ALA A 191 -1.40 -11.84 9.01
CA ALA A 191 -2.36 -10.74 8.93
C ALA A 191 -1.63 -9.41 9.15
N GLY A 192 -2.22 -8.33 8.66
CA GLY A 192 -1.67 -6.99 8.83
C GLY A 192 -2.75 -5.91 8.81
N VAL A 193 -2.47 -4.84 9.55
CA VAL A 193 -3.18 -3.56 9.49
C VAL A 193 -2.18 -2.52 9.05
N ASP A 194 -2.46 -1.82 7.97
CA ASP A 194 -1.56 -0.80 7.46
C ASP A 194 -2.29 0.47 7.06
N ARG A 195 -1.62 1.59 7.23
CA ARG A 195 -2.10 2.93 6.88
C ARG A 195 -1.05 3.64 6.06
N ARG A 196 -1.45 4.12 4.90
CA ARG A 196 -0.58 4.90 4.04
C ARG A 196 -1.19 6.25 3.73
N VAL A 197 -0.31 7.21 3.58
CA VAL A 197 -0.64 8.60 3.28
C VAL A 197 0.12 9.06 2.04
N GLY A 198 -0.46 9.98 1.29
CA GLY A 198 0.16 10.54 0.09
C GLY A 198 1.50 11.21 0.38
N GLY A 199 2.42 11.11 -0.58
CA GLY A 199 3.69 11.80 -0.58
C GLY A 199 3.54 13.29 -0.92
N LYS A 200 4.61 14.06 -0.73
CA LYS A 200 4.67 15.46 -1.19
C LYS A 200 5.23 15.50 -2.60
N LYS A 201 4.41 15.77 -3.60
CA LYS A 201 4.86 16.18 -4.94
C LYS A 201 3.88 17.14 -5.60
N LEU A 202 4.45 18.14 -6.24
CA LEU A 202 3.75 18.97 -7.21
C LEU A 202 3.91 18.31 -8.58
N SER A 203 2.94 17.52 -8.98
CA SER A 203 2.85 16.93 -10.31
C SER A 203 1.45 17.16 -10.88
N ALA A 204 1.27 16.95 -12.17
CA ALA A 204 -0.05 17.07 -12.78
C ALA A 204 -1.07 16.09 -12.14
N GLU A 205 -0.61 14.93 -11.68
CA GLU A 205 -1.42 13.93 -10.97
C GLU A 205 -1.84 14.41 -9.57
N SER A 206 -1.12 15.35 -8.97
CA SER A 206 -1.48 15.94 -7.66
C SER A 206 -2.82 16.67 -7.67
N PHE A 207 -3.36 16.98 -8.85
CA PHE A 207 -4.70 17.55 -9.00
C PHE A 207 -5.83 16.50 -8.98
N ASN A 208 -5.49 15.20 -8.97
CA ASN A 208 -6.47 14.13 -8.77
C ASN A 208 -6.57 13.81 -7.29
N SER A 209 -7.75 14.02 -6.71
CA SER A 209 -8.02 13.80 -5.28
C SER A 209 -7.83 12.33 -4.84
N TRP A 210 -7.86 11.37 -5.77
CA TRP A 210 -7.70 9.94 -5.52
C TRP A 210 -6.30 9.39 -5.85
N ALA A 211 -5.40 10.21 -6.40
CA ALA A 211 -4.08 9.73 -6.81
C ALA A 211 -3.27 9.14 -5.63
N ASP A 212 -3.32 9.77 -4.46
CA ASP A 212 -2.63 9.30 -3.26
C ASP A 212 -3.17 7.94 -2.78
N VAL A 213 -4.50 7.75 -2.86
CA VAL A 213 -5.15 6.49 -2.52
C VAL A 213 -4.72 5.40 -3.50
N TYR A 214 -4.80 5.68 -4.82
CA TYR A 214 -4.38 4.73 -5.85
C TYR A 214 -2.91 4.28 -5.66
N GLU A 215 -2.01 5.20 -5.40
CA GLU A 215 -0.59 4.88 -5.14
C GLU A 215 -0.42 4.01 -3.88
N SER A 216 -1.25 4.21 -2.86
CA SER A 216 -1.26 3.36 -1.68
C SER A 216 -1.74 1.94 -2.00
N LEU A 217 -2.83 1.81 -2.78
CA LEU A 217 -3.35 0.51 -3.22
C LEU A 217 -2.33 -0.24 -4.08
N ARG A 218 -1.67 0.46 -5.01
CA ARG A 218 -0.61 -0.09 -5.85
C ARG A 218 0.57 -0.60 -5.01
N TYR A 219 1.05 0.23 -4.08
CA TYR A 219 2.12 -0.16 -3.17
C TYR A 219 1.78 -1.44 -2.40
N TRP A 220 0.58 -1.54 -1.83
CA TRP A 220 0.18 -2.72 -1.08
C TRP A 220 0.08 -3.99 -1.93
N ALA A 221 -0.38 -3.87 -3.17
CA ALA A 221 -0.41 -5.00 -4.09
C ALA A 221 1.01 -5.52 -4.41
N GLU A 222 1.93 -4.61 -4.74
CA GLU A 222 3.34 -4.93 -5.01
C GLU A 222 4.04 -5.48 -3.75
N ASN A 223 3.78 -4.86 -2.59
CA ASN A 223 4.34 -5.31 -1.31
C ASN A 223 3.79 -6.68 -0.89
N GLY A 224 2.52 -6.95 -1.13
CA GLY A 224 1.92 -8.26 -0.91
C GLY A 224 2.65 -9.36 -1.69
N ARG A 225 2.91 -9.14 -2.98
CA ARG A 225 3.74 -10.05 -3.80
C ARG A 225 5.15 -10.21 -3.24
N TYR A 226 5.79 -9.10 -2.86
CA TYR A 226 7.13 -9.11 -2.25
C TYR A 226 7.18 -9.96 -0.97
N GLN A 227 6.21 -9.78 -0.06
CA GLN A 227 6.15 -10.55 1.19
C GLN A 227 5.85 -12.04 0.95
N LEU A 228 5.01 -12.37 -0.03
CA LEU A 228 4.76 -13.76 -0.45
C LEU A 228 6.01 -14.39 -1.06
N CYS A 229 6.75 -13.66 -1.89
CA CYS A 229 8.02 -14.10 -2.46
C CYS A 229 9.05 -14.41 -1.37
N LYS A 230 9.22 -13.51 -0.39
CA LYS A 230 10.12 -13.73 0.77
C LYS A 230 9.70 -14.96 1.58
N ALA A 231 8.41 -15.17 1.76
CA ALA A 231 7.90 -16.32 2.51
C ALA A 231 8.21 -17.66 1.83
N ARG A 232 8.39 -17.67 0.51
CA ARG A 232 8.83 -18.86 -0.25
C ARG A 232 10.36 -19.02 -0.31
N HIS A 233 11.11 -18.12 0.30
CA HIS A 233 12.57 -18.08 0.22
C HIS A 233 13.10 -18.00 -1.23
N ALA A 234 12.35 -17.39 -2.14
CA ALA A 234 12.81 -17.17 -3.50
C ALA A 234 13.99 -16.19 -3.53
N PRO A 235 15.00 -16.39 -4.43
CA PRO A 235 16.22 -15.59 -4.41
C PRO A 235 16.01 -14.12 -4.81
N ASP A 236 15.12 -13.87 -5.77
CA ASP A 236 14.93 -12.55 -6.37
C ASP A 236 13.50 -12.06 -6.15
N CYS A 237 13.27 -11.43 -5.00
CA CYS A 237 11.97 -10.86 -4.69
C CYS A 237 11.89 -9.40 -5.14
N PRO A 238 10.97 -9.05 -6.07
CA PRO A 238 10.84 -7.68 -6.56
C PRO A 238 10.28 -6.78 -5.45
N LYS A 239 11.05 -5.76 -5.05
CA LYS A 239 10.58 -4.78 -4.07
C LYS A 239 9.47 -3.91 -4.65
N PRO A 240 8.52 -3.44 -3.82
CA PRO A 240 7.52 -2.48 -4.26
C PRO A 240 8.20 -1.19 -4.70
N ARG A 241 7.62 -0.55 -5.71
CA ARG A 241 8.04 0.79 -6.12
C ARG A 241 7.65 1.79 -5.01
N ALA A 242 8.63 2.55 -4.60
CA ALA A 242 8.47 3.59 -3.58
C ALA A 242 7.93 4.87 -4.18
#